data_4967b11ae65c039ae2e029566506627f
#
_entry.id   4967b11ae65c039ae2e029566506627f
#
_cell.length_a   1.000
_cell.length_b   1.000
_cell.length_c   1.000
_cell.angle_alpha   90.00
_cell.angle_beta   90.00
_cell.angle_gamma   90.00
#
_symmetry.space_group_name_H-M   'P 1'
#
loop_
_entity.id
_entity.type
_entity.pdbx_description
1 polymer ?
#
loop_
_entity_poly.entity_id
_entity_poly.type
_entity_poly.pdbx_seq_one_letter_code
_entity_poly.pdbx_strand_id
1 'polypeptide(L)'
;MEASTPIEPKGEDRRDGAHSERGQMLADVSNAIVRIHKQFYGKGPVRARAHLSEDLLVVLLEGGFTRSEQTLHDHGHEREVMSSRLAMQHSVESEFRTAIETITYRAVRSFMSANDPSNDLQAEIFVLRPRGSEELSDEDVPVLANAPYEPDGNGTDDGRA
;
A
#
# COMPACT_ATOMS: atom_id res chain seq x y z
N MET A 1 64.56 9.17 1.77
CA MET A 1 63.51 8.54 0.96
C MET A 1 62.35 8.18 1.90
N GLU A 2 61.39 9.10 2.05
CA GLU A 2 60.18 8.86 2.81
C GLU A 2 59.10 8.34 1.90
N ALA A 3 58.60 7.15 2.21
CA ALA A 3 57.51 6.51 1.49
C ALA A 3 56.17 7.17 1.87
N SER A 4 55.57 7.85 0.90
CA SER A 4 54.19 8.39 1.00
C SER A 4 53.20 7.25 1.05
N THR A 5 52.50 7.13 2.15
CA THR A 5 51.37 6.20 2.30
C THR A 5 50.16 6.75 1.52
N PRO A 6 49.47 5.94 0.70
CA PRO A 6 48.27 6.40 0.01
C PRO A 6 47.15 6.63 1.01
N ILE A 7 46.53 7.77 0.97
CA ILE A 7 45.31 8.10 1.75
C ILE A 7 44.14 7.37 1.08
N GLU A 8 43.56 6.40 1.78
CA GLU A 8 42.29 5.79 1.34
C GLU A 8 41.16 6.82 1.41
N PRO A 9 40.28 6.89 0.39
CA PRO A 9 39.14 7.81 0.42
C PRO A 9 38.14 7.40 1.51
N LYS A 10 37.84 8.34 2.39
CA LYS A 10 36.88 8.22 3.49
C LYS A 10 35.48 7.82 3.00
N GLY A 11 34.82 6.98 3.79
CA GLY A 11 33.52 6.35 3.54
C GLY A 11 32.28 7.27 3.51
N GLU A 12 32.38 8.53 3.12
CA GLU A 12 31.26 9.47 2.98
C GLU A 12 30.45 9.24 1.70
N ASP A 13 31.09 8.82 0.64
CA ASP A 13 30.46 8.63 -0.70
C ASP A 13 29.42 7.46 -0.75
N ARG A 14 29.57 6.45 0.11
CA ARG A 14 28.63 5.30 0.14
C ARG A 14 27.31 5.62 0.85
N ARG A 15 27.29 6.56 1.78
CA ARG A 15 26.07 6.94 2.52
C ARG A 15 25.16 7.82 1.69
N ASP A 16 25.72 8.71 0.90
CA ASP A 16 24.98 9.61 0.02
C ASP A 16 24.33 8.83 -1.13
N GLY A 17 25.02 7.84 -1.69
CA GLY A 17 24.46 6.93 -2.71
C GLY A 17 23.27 6.14 -2.18
N ALA A 18 23.39 5.50 -1.02
CA ALA A 18 22.30 4.71 -0.41
C ALA A 18 21.08 5.56 -0.02
N HIS A 19 21.27 6.81 0.40
CA HIS A 19 20.17 7.76 0.66
C HIS A 19 19.44 8.15 -0.64
N SER A 20 20.18 8.37 -1.71
CA SER A 20 19.63 8.69 -3.04
C SER A 20 18.83 7.52 -3.62
N GLU A 21 19.36 6.30 -3.57
CA GLU A 21 18.68 5.08 -4.04
C GLU A 21 17.39 4.80 -3.27
N ARG A 22 17.43 4.94 -1.95
CA ARG A 22 16.25 4.80 -1.10
C ARG A 22 15.20 5.86 -1.40
N GLY A 23 15.62 7.11 -1.60
CA GLY A 23 14.73 8.20 -1.98
C GLY A 23 14.04 7.93 -3.31
N GLN A 24 14.80 7.45 -4.32
CA GLN A 24 14.25 7.08 -5.60
C GLN A 24 13.26 5.94 -5.51
N MET A 25 13.58 4.87 -4.78
CA MET A 25 12.68 3.74 -4.55
C MET A 25 11.35 4.21 -3.93
N LEU A 26 11.37 5.09 -2.91
CA LEU A 26 10.16 5.61 -2.28
C LEU A 26 9.34 6.49 -3.22
N ALA A 27 9.99 7.24 -4.11
CA ALA A 27 9.33 8.00 -5.16
C ALA A 27 8.66 7.06 -6.18
N ASP A 28 9.33 5.99 -6.59
CA ASP A 28 8.79 4.99 -7.51
C ASP A 28 7.60 4.26 -6.90
N VAL A 29 7.66 3.90 -5.61
CA VAL A 29 6.52 3.36 -4.85
C VAL A 29 5.34 4.33 -4.88
N SER A 30 5.55 5.59 -4.51
CA SER A 30 4.48 6.61 -4.50
C SER A 30 3.84 6.74 -5.88
N ASN A 31 4.64 6.80 -6.94
CA ASN A 31 4.18 6.91 -8.32
C ASN A 31 3.40 5.67 -8.78
N ALA A 32 3.83 4.47 -8.38
CA ALA A 32 3.13 3.23 -8.71
C ALA A 32 1.73 3.19 -8.06
N ILE A 33 1.64 3.53 -6.78
CA ILE A 33 0.35 3.58 -6.06
C ILE A 33 -0.59 4.61 -6.68
N VAL A 34 -0.10 5.81 -7.02
CA VAL A 34 -0.91 6.84 -7.72
C VAL A 34 -1.44 6.32 -9.06
N ARG A 35 -0.63 5.58 -9.83
CA ARG A 35 -1.06 5.00 -11.12
C ARG A 35 -2.16 3.97 -10.93
N ILE A 36 -2.02 3.07 -9.95
CA ILE A 36 -3.03 2.04 -9.63
C ILE A 36 -4.34 2.72 -9.22
N HIS A 37 -4.29 3.71 -8.33
CA HIS A 37 -5.49 4.47 -7.96
C HIS A 37 -6.15 5.12 -9.18
N LYS A 38 -5.37 5.80 -10.02
CA LYS A 38 -5.91 6.42 -11.24
C LYS A 38 -6.54 5.42 -12.18
N GLN A 39 -5.95 4.24 -12.33
CA GLN A 39 -6.42 3.18 -13.22
C GLN A 39 -7.74 2.56 -12.74
N PHE A 40 -7.83 2.22 -11.46
CA PHE A 40 -8.94 1.44 -10.92
C PHE A 40 -10.03 2.29 -10.25
N TYR A 41 -9.67 3.40 -9.63
CA TYR A 41 -10.65 4.32 -9.01
C TYR A 41 -11.06 5.47 -9.95
N GLY A 42 -10.40 5.61 -11.10
CA GLY A 42 -10.68 6.67 -12.08
C GLY A 42 -10.09 8.03 -11.72
N LYS A 43 -9.59 8.20 -10.49
CA LYS A 43 -8.89 9.41 -10.03
C LYS A 43 -7.73 9.02 -9.12
N GLY A 44 -6.55 9.56 -9.38
CA GLY A 44 -5.41 9.43 -8.47
C GLY A 44 -5.49 10.47 -7.34
N PRO A 45 -4.80 10.21 -6.20
CA PRO A 45 -4.66 11.17 -5.13
C PRO A 45 -3.89 12.41 -5.60
N VAL A 46 -4.14 13.54 -4.96
CA VAL A 46 -3.43 14.82 -5.21
C VAL A 46 -2.00 14.74 -4.67
N ARG A 47 -1.81 14.03 -3.58
CA ARG A 47 -0.51 13.82 -2.95
C ARG A 47 -0.35 12.38 -2.51
N ALA A 48 0.86 11.84 -2.71
CA ALA A 48 1.26 10.54 -2.19
C ALA A 48 2.65 10.65 -1.57
N ARG A 49 2.83 10.02 -0.41
CA ARG A 49 4.11 9.98 0.31
C ARG A 49 4.37 8.58 0.84
N ALA A 50 5.46 7.97 0.41
CA ALA A 50 5.89 6.66 0.90
C ALA A 50 6.94 6.82 2.01
N HIS A 51 6.80 6.01 3.04
CA HIS A 51 7.72 5.91 4.17
C HIS A 51 8.04 4.45 4.43
N LEU A 52 9.33 4.12 4.50
CA LEU A 52 9.79 2.78 4.84
C LEU A 52 10.57 2.85 6.15
N SER A 53 10.17 2.08 7.15
CA SER A 53 10.92 1.89 8.37
C SER A 53 11.09 0.39 8.58
N GLU A 54 12.33 -0.09 8.48
CA GLU A 54 12.65 -1.52 8.51
C GLU A 54 11.84 -2.33 7.49
N ASP A 55 10.82 -3.06 7.95
CA ASP A 55 9.96 -3.89 7.12
C ASP A 55 8.56 -3.28 6.91
N LEU A 56 8.30 -2.11 7.51
CA LEU A 56 7.02 -1.43 7.40
C LEU A 56 7.08 -0.31 6.34
N LEU A 57 6.36 -0.52 5.24
CA LEU A 57 6.16 0.47 4.19
C LEU A 57 4.75 1.05 4.31
N VAL A 58 4.66 2.36 4.46
CA VAL A 58 3.38 3.10 4.50
C VAL A 58 3.36 4.12 3.38
N VAL A 59 2.27 4.13 2.61
CA VAL A 59 2.01 5.15 1.60
C VAL A 59 0.78 5.94 2.01
N LEU A 60 0.98 7.20 2.39
CA LEU A 60 -0.10 8.11 2.73
C LEU A 60 -0.57 8.84 1.47
N LEU A 61 -1.87 8.83 1.24
CA LEU A 61 -2.56 9.40 0.09
C LEU A 61 -3.53 10.48 0.55
N GLU A 62 -3.54 11.62 -0.13
CA GLU A 62 -4.40 12.78 0.17
C GLU A 62 -5.15 13.21 -1.09
N GLY A 63 -6.41 13.61 -0.96
CA GLY A 63 -7.21 14.20 -2.04
C GLY A 63 -7.62 13.19 -3.11
N GLY A 64 -7.93 11.98 -2.71
CA GLY A 64 -8.28 10.87 -3.60
C GLY A 64 -9.75 10.71 -3.95
N PHE A 65 -10.66 11.49 -3.37
CA PHE A 65 -12.09 11.35 -3.65
C PHE A 65 -12.41 11.56 -5.12
N THR A 66 -13.12 10.61 -5.69
CA THR A 66 -13.79 10.79 -6.98
C THR A 66 -14.94 11.80 -6.83
N ARG A 67 -15.50 12.27 -7.95
CA ARG A 67 -16.64 13.18 -7.89
C ARG A 67 -17.86 12.55 -7.21
N SER A 68 -18.11 11.25 -7.44
CA SER A 68 -19.21 10.54 -6.79
C SER A 68 -18.98 10.36 -5.28
N GLU A 69 -17.77 10.01 -4.86
CA GLU A 69 -17.42 9.91 -3.44
C GLU A 69 -17.54 11.27 -2.74
N GLN A 70 -17.09 12.36 -3.38
CA GLN A 70 -17.24 13.69 -2.84
C GLN A 70 -18.73 14.05 -2.66
N THR A 71 -19.58 13.73 -3.66
CA THR A 71 -21.03 13.96 -3.54
C THR A 71 -21.64 13.16 -2.39
N LEU A 72 -21.26 11.90 -2.23
CA LEU A 72 -21.74 11.07 -1.12
C LEU A 72 -21.29 11.65 0.23
N HIS A 73 -20.02 12.03 0.33
CA HIS A 73 -19.47 12.63 1.55
C HIS A 73 -20.21 13.94 1.92
N ASP A 74 -20.42 14.85 0.97
CA ASP A 74 -21.11 16.14 1.18
C ASP A 74 -22.56 15.98 1.64
N HIS A 75 -23.16 14.80 1.41
CA HIS A 75 -24.52 14.45 1.84
C HIS A 75 -24.56 13.48 3.04
N GLY A 76 -23.45 13.25 3.73
CA GLY A 76 -23.36 12.44 4.94
C GLY A 76 -23.39 10.92 4.71
N HIS A 77 -23.05 10.46 3.50
CA HIS A 77 -23.01 9.04 3.11
C HIS A 77 -21.58 8.45 3.20
N GLU A 78 -20.88 8.71 4.30
CA GLU A 78 -19.49 8.25 4.48
C GLU A 78 -19.37 6.72 4.54
N ARG A 79 -20.41 6.04 5.02
CA ARG A 79 -20.43 4.56 5.09
C ARG A 79 -20.40 3.94 3.70
N GLU A 80 -21.12 4.50 2.76
CA GLU A 80 -21.18 4.07 1.36
C GLU A 80 -19.81 4.28 0.68
N VAL A 81 -19.16 5.41 0.95
CA VAL A 81 -17.79 5.69 0.49
C VAL A 81 -16.83 4.64 1.04
N MET A 82 -16.87 4.37 2.35
CA MET A 82 -16.01 3.39 3.00
C MET A 82 -16.23 1.98 2.47
N SER A 83 -17.49 1.57 2.31
CA SER A 83 -17.83 0.24 1.78
C SER A 83 -17.33 0.06 0.34
N SER A 84 -17.53 1.07 -0.51
CA SER A 84 -17.04 1.05 -1.89
C SER A 84 -15.50 0.97 -1.95
N ARG A 85 -14.81 1.75 -1.12
CA ARG A 85 -13.34 1.72 -1.07
C ARG A 85 -12.80 0.38 -0.59
N LEU A 86 -13.43 -0.23 0.42
CA LEU A 86 -13.05 -1.56 0.90
C LEU A 86 -13.20 -2.62 -0.19
N ALA A 87 -14.31 -2.61 -0.92
CA ALA A 87 -14.53 -3.54 -2.03
C ALA A 87 -13.51 -3.35 -3.15
N MET A 88 -13.22 -2.10 -3.52
CA MET A 88 -12.19 -1.79 -4.52
C MET A 88 -10.81 -2.24 -4.07
N GLN A 89 -10.44 -2.00 -2.83
CA GLN A 89 -9.16 -2.40 -2.25
C GLN A 89 -8.93 -3.91 -2.36
N HIS A 90 -9.91 -4.73 -1.99
CA HIS A 90 -9.82 -6.17 -2.13
C HIS A 90 -9.67 -6.60 -3.61
N SER A 91 -10.32 -5.88 -4.51
CA SER A 91 -10.26 -6.18 -5.95
C SER A 91 -8.91 -5.86 -6.59
N VAL A 92 -8.14 -4.94 -6.02
CA VAL A 92 -6.85 -4.47 -6.59
C VAL A 92 -5.64 -4.79 -5.70
N GLU A 93 -5.82 -5.63 -4.69
CA GLU A 93 -4.74 -6.00 -3.76
C GLU A 93 -3.54 -6.62 -4.48
N SER A 94 -3.79 -7.50 -5.46
CA SER A 94 -2.74 -8.17 -6.24
C SER A 94 -1.87 -7.18 -7.00
N GLU A 95 -2.46 -6.13 -7.57
CA GLU A 95 -1.75 -5.09 -8.29
C GLU A 95 -0.85 -4.26 -7.36
N PHE A 96 -1.35 -3.95 -6.17
CA PHE A 96 -0.55 -3.27 -5.15
C PHE A 96 0.64 -4.12 -4.71
N ARG A 97 0.41 -5.40 -4.38
CA ARG A 97 1.48 -6.33 -3.98
C ARG A 97 2.54 -6.45 -5.05
N THR A 98 2.15 -6.75 -6.28
CA THR A 98 3.06 -6.90 -7.42
C THR A 98 3.90 -5.63 -7.65
N ALA A 99 3.29 -4.46 -7.59
CA ALA A 99 4.01 -3.20 -7.78
C ALA A 99 5.06 -2.98 -6.68
N ILE A 100 4.69 -3.22 -5.41
CA ILE A 100 5.62 -3.06 -4.28
C ILE A 100 6.76 -4.06 -4.35
N GLU A 101 6.48 -5.33 -4.62
CA GLU A 101 7.49 -6.37 -4.72
C GLU A 101 8.49 -6.12 -5.85
N THR A 102 7.99 -5.67 -7.00
CA THR A 102 8.82 -5.30 -8.16
C THR A 102 9.77 -4.14 -7.86
N ILE A 103 9.30 -3.12 -7.11
CA ILE A 103 10.11 -1.93 -6.83
C ILE A 103 11.07 -2.16 -5.67
N THR A 104 10.62 -2.86 -4.63
CA THR A 104 11.42 -3.05 -3.41
C THR A 104 12.33 -4.27 -3.45
N TYR A 105 12.09 -5.20 -4.39
CA TYR A 105 12.72 -6.53 -4.46
C TYR A 105 12.54 -7.32 -3.15
N ARG A 106 11.36 -7.15 -2.51
CA ARG A 106 11.01 -7.80 -1.25
C ARG A 106 9.56 -8.28 -1.32
N ALA A 107 9.31 -9.51 -0.90
CA ALA A 107 7.96 -10.05 -0.83
C ALA A 107 7.09 -9.29 0.19
N VAL A 108 5.84 -9.05 -0.16
CA VAL A 108 4.83 -8.46 0.74
C VAL A 108 4.23 -9.57 1.59
N ARG A 109 4.52 -9.56 2.89
CA ARG A 109 3.94 -10.48 3.86
C ARG A 109 2.49 -10.17 4.16
N SER A 110 2.16 -8.89 4.31
CA SER A 110 0.80 -8.44 4.64
C SER A 110 0.51 -7.09 3.99
N PHE A 111 -0.73 -6.90 3.59
CA PHE A 111 -1.26 -5.65 3.08
C PHE A 111 -2.51 -5.25 3.87
N MET A 112 -2.60 -3.99 4.20
CA MET A 112 -3.73 -3.38 4.89
C MET A 112 -3.96 -1.99 4.32
N SER A 113 -5.21 -1.53 4.33
CA SER A 113 -5.53 -0.16 3.97
C SER A 113 -6.43 0.45 5.04
N ALA A 114 -6.25 1.73 5.27
CA ALA A 114 -7.07 2.51 6.17
C ALA A 114 -7.56 3.77 5.45
N ASN A 115 -8.82 4.13 5.68
CA ASN A 115 -9.44 5.30 5.09
C ASN A 115 -9.99 6.22 6.18
N ASP A 116 -9.75 7.51 6.03
CA ASP A 116 -10.38 8.59 6.80
C ASP A 116 -11.12 9.51 5.84
N PRO A 117 -12.42 9.25 5.60
CA PRO A 117 -13.20 10.04 4.64
C PRO A 117 -13.40 11.48 5.09
N SER A 118 -13.38 11.77 6.39
CA SER A 118 -13.56 13.12 6.91
C SER A 118 -12.44 14.08 6.49
N ASN A 119 -11.25 13.54 6.21
CA ASN A 119 -10.08 14.32 5.82
C ASN A 119 -9.59 13.99 4.40
N ASP A 120 -10.33 13.19 3.63
CA ASP A 120 -9.90 12.63 2.33
C ASP A 120 -8.47 12.05 2.39
N LEU A 121 -8.23 11.24 3.44
CA LEU A 121 -6.98 10.57 3.68
C LEU A 121 -7.13 9.05 3.52
N GLN A 122 -6.09 8.44 2.96
CA GLN A 122 -5.97 6.99 2.86
C GLN A 122 -4.53 6.58 3.13
N ALA A 123 -4.34 5.46 3.80
CA ALA A 123 -3.03 4.85 4.02
C ALA A 123 -3.00 3.42 3.47
N GLU A 124 -2.05 3.14 2.58
CA GLU A 124 -1.72 1.80 2.15
C GLU A 124 -0.51 1.31 2.94
N ILE A 125 -0.65 0.19 3.63
CA ILE A 125 0.32 -0.32 4.60
C ILE A 125 0.77 -1.71 4.15
N PHE A 126 2.07 -1.87 3.93
CA PHE A 126 2.68 -3.13 3.53
C PHE A 126 3.69 -3.57 4.59
N VAL A 127 3.58 -4.79 5.05
CA VAL A 127 4.62 -5.45 5.85
C VAL A 127 5.43 -6.30 4.90
N LEU A 128 6.69 -5.94 4.71
CA LEU A 128 7.61 -6.63 3.82
C LEU A 128 8.32 -7.76 4.59
N ARG A 129 8.76 -8.82 3.88
CA ARG A 129 9.66 -9.80 4.49
C ARG A 129 11.02 -9.18 4.77
N PRO A 130 11.71 -9.58 5.84
CA PRO A 130 13.06 -9.12 6.13
C PRO A 130 14.00 -9.37 4.94
N ARG A 131 14.97 -8.49 4.73
CA ARG A 131 15.99 -8.68 3.69
C ARG A 131 16.80 -9.93 3.98
N GLY A 132 16.97 -10.79 2.98
CA GLY A 132 17.74 -12.05 3.10
C GLY A 132 16.99 -13.21 3.75
N SER A 133 15.69 -13.07 4.05
CA SER A 133 14.86 -14.23 4.31
C SER A 133 14.68 -15.01 3.00
N GLU A 134 14.98 -16.32 3.01
CA GLU A 134 14.70 -17.18 1.87
C GLU A 134 13.24 -17.04 1.46
N GLU A 135 12.98 -17.01 0.15
CA GLU A 135 11.63 -17.11 -0.38
C GLU A 135 11.02 -18.38 0.20
N LEU A 136 9.98 -18.24 1.03
CA LEU A 136 9.19 -19.41 1.38
C LEU A 136 8.64 -19.95 0.06
N SER A 137 8.84 -21.26 -0.15
CA SER A 137 8.24 -21.97 -1.26
C SER A 137 6.73 -21.72 -1.29
N ASP A 138 6.11 -21.76 -2.46
CA ASP A 138 4.66 -21.57 -2.66
C ASP A 138 3.76 -22.42 -1.75
N GLU A 139 4.33 -23.44 -1.08
CA GLU A 139 3.65 -24.31 -0.11
C GLU A 139 3.39 -23.65 1.25
N ASP A 140 4.11 -22.56 1.60
CA ASP A 140 3.99 -21.87 2.89
C ASP A 140 3.06 -20.62 2.84
N VAL A 141 2.52 -20.31 1.69
CA VAL A 141 1.51 -19.26 1.56
C VAL A 141 0.18 -19.84 2.01
N PRO A 142 -0.39 -19.40 3.15
CA PRO A 142 -1.75 -19.78 3.48
C PRO A 142 -2.64 -19.25 2.33
N VAL A 143 -3.17 -20.15 1.53
CA VAL A 143 -4.29 -19.83 0.65
C VAL A 143 -5.42 -19.43 1.59
N LEU A 144 -5.54 -18.13 1.84
CA LEU A 144 -6.79 -17.59 2.35
C LEU A 144 -7.80 -17.82 1.21
N ALA A 145 -8.40 -19.01 1.27
CA ALA A 145 -9.49 -19.36 0.39
C ALA A 145 -10.47 -18.19 0.38
N ASN A 146 -10.82 -17.73 -0.82
CA ASN A 146 -11.99 -16.96 -1.08
C ASN A 146 -13.19 -17.75 -0.55
N ALA A 147 -13.45 -17.66 0.75
CA ALA A 147 -14.71 -18.06 1.30
C ALA A 147 -15.73 -17.03 0.76
N PRO A 148 -16.72 -17.43 -0.04
CA PRO A 148 -17.78 -16.53 -0.40
C PRO A 148 -18.42 -16.03 0.89
N TYR A 149 -18.58 -14.72 0.99
CA TYR A 149 -19.38 -14.10 2.04
C TYR A 149 -20.79 -14.68 1.95
N GLU A 150 -21.15 -15.58 2.85
CA GLU A 150 -22.54 -15.99 3.06
C GLU A 150 -23.16 -14.94 3.99
N PRO A 151 -24.13 -14.13 3.52
CA PRO A 151 -24.87 -13.25 4.42
C PRO A 151 -25.64 -14.13 5.41
N ASP A 152 -25.43 -13.86 6.69
CA ASP A 152 -26.14 -14.53 7.78
C ASP A 152 -27.65 -14.46 7.53
N GLY A 153 -28.21 -15.58 7.12
CA GLY A 153 -29.64 -15.77 6.93
C GLY A 153 -30.36 -15.83 8.26
N ASN A 154 -30.51 -14.69 8.94
CA ASN A 154 -31.42 -14.58 10.07
C ASN A 154 -32.54 -13.58 9.78
N GLY A 155 -33.35 -13.94 8.78
CA GLY A 155 -34.69 -13.41 8.62
C GLY A 155 -35.66 -14.30 9.33
N THR A 156 -35.88 -14.10 10.62
CA THR A 156 -37.01 -14.66 11.31
C THR A 156 -38.27 -14.00 10.79
N ASP A 157 -38.88 -14.69 9.83
CA ASP A 157 -40.29 -14.50 9.50
C ASP A 157 -41.15 -14.92 10.74
N ASP A 158 -41.55 -13.96 11.54
CA ASP A 158 -42.52 -14.16 12.58
C ASP A 158 -43.90 -13.79 12.03
N GLY A 159 -44.45 -14.75 11.26
CA GLY A 159 -45.85 -14.74 10.87
C GLY A 159 -46.76 -14.81 12.08
N ARG A 160 -47.51 -13.73 12.30
CA ARG A 160 -48.74 -13.78 13.11
C ARG A 160 -49.93 -13.21 12.37
N ALA A 161 -50.86 -14.08 12.27
CA ALA A 161 -52.25 -13.97 11.81
C ALA A 161 -53.01 -12.74 12.35
#